data_008ea52c56383ae3b046a7d0290a1448
#
_entry.id   008ea52c56383ae3b046a7d0290a1448
#
_cell.length_a   1.000
_cell.length_b   1.000
_cell.length_c   1.000
_cell.angle_alpha   90.00
_cell.angle_beta   90.00
_cell.angle_gamma   90.00
#
_symmetry.space_group_name_H-M   'P 1'
#
loop_
_entity.id
_entity.type
_entity.pdbx_description
1 polymer ?
#
loop_
_entity_poly.entity_id
_entity_poly.type
_entity_poly.pdbx_seq_one_letter_code
_entity_poly.pdbx_strand_id
1 'polypeptide(L)'
;MSENRLFTSEELTKLTTPLPDQIIKCIKNKKLDEALSLNEEMKKTRIILHDYFADSCTVLWSWVGDNLGEDMVEDMFRYIFDQSAKRQVYNTAGLNRIYPRLTTGLIAATAWRSHSCFGYGEHPAKFKMTEDEEKFTFHMHPCASGARLWLRGMYEPGRGGKLTEKAHGWSFNRKDFPYYCIHSAFLNEILPYEEFGYLMWPFLFKLFDFLTILQFH
;
A
#
# COMPACT_ATOMS: atom_id res chain seq x y z
N MET A 1 13.94 -37.23 -26.53
CA MET A 1 13.70 -36.28 -25.40
C MET A 1 14.51 -36.81 -24.23
N SER A 2 15.41 -36.02 -23.63
CA SER A 2 16.24 -36.50 -22.52
C SER A 2 15.30 -36.74 -21.32
N GLU A 3 15.37 -37.92 -20.70
CA GLU A 3 14.50 -38.40 -19.59
C GLU A 3 14.50 -37.56 -18.32
N ASN A 4 15.21 -36.40 -18.28
CA ASN A 4 15.36 -35.53 -17.13
C ASN A 4 14.76 -34.12 -17.29
N ARG A 5 13.97 -33.84 -18.32
CA ARG A 5 13.35 -32.52 -18.47
C ARG A 5 11.97 -32.50 -17.82
N LEU A 6 11.77 -31.60 -16.83
CA LEU A 6 10.47 -31.38 -16.19
C LEU A 6 9.50 -30.59 -17.09
N PHE A 7 10.02 -29.75 -17.99
CA PHE A 7 9.21 -28.89 -18.84
C PHE A 7 9.63 -28.97 -20.29
N THR A 8 8.68 -28.89 -21.20
CA THR A 8 8.89 -28.69 -22.63
C THR A 8 9.40 -27.28 -22.91
N SER A 9 9.93 -27.03 -24.10
CA SER A 9 10.37 -25.68 -24.51
C SER A 9 9.18 -24.68 -24.55
N GLU A 10 7.99 -25.16 -24.92
CA GLU A 10 6.77 -24.34 -24.95
C GLU A 10 6.32 -23.96 -23.55
N GLU A 11 6.31 -24.91 -22.61
CA GLU A 11 6.00 -24.64 -21.19
C GLU A 11 6.99 -23.66 -20.58
N LEU A 12 8.30 -23.80 -20.85
CA LEU A 12 9.30 -22.85 -20.40
C LEU A 12 9.05 -21.45 -20.96
N THR A 13 8.70 -21.34 -22.24
CA THR A 13 8.34 -20.05 -22.86
C THR A 13 7.13 -19.44 -22.18
N LYS A 14 6.08 -20.23 -21.90
CA LYS A 14 4.88 -19.78 -21.20
C LYS A 14 5.21 -19.31 -19.78
N LEU A 15 6.00 -20.07 -19.04
CA LEU A 15 6.40 -19.73 -17.66
C LEU A 15 7.26 -18.47 -17.57
N THR A 16 8.04 -18.17 -18.60
CA THR A 16 8.94 -16.99 -18.65
C THR A 16 8.31 -15.76 -19.29
N THR A 17 7.16 -15.91 -19.97
CA THR A 17 6.46 -14.77 -20.57
C THR A 17 5.62 -14.05 -19.50
N PRO A 18 5.76 -12.72 -19.30
CA PRO A 18 4.96 -11.97 -18.35
C PRO A 18 3.44 -12.14 -18.59
N LEU A 19 2.67 -12.29 -17.53
CA LEU A 19 1.20 -12.47 -17.63
C LEU A 19 0.50 -11.36 -18.45
N PRO A 20 0.84 -10.05 -18.32
CA PRO A 20 0.26 -9.03 -19.18
C PRO A 20 0.46 -9.29 -20.68
N ASP A 21 1.64 -9.78 -21.07
CA ASP A 21 1.94 -10.06 -22.48
C ASP A 21 1.17 -11.28 -22.99
N GLN A 22 1.01 -12.30 -22.13
CA GLN A 22 0.16 -13.46 -22.44
C GLN A 22 -1.31 -13.03 -22.62
N ILE A 23 -1.85 -12.18 -21.73
CA ILE A 23 -3.20 -11.62 -21.82
C ILE A 23 -3.39 -10.86 -23.12
N ILE A 24 -2.45 -9.96 -23.48
CA ILE A 24 -2.49 -9.21 -24.74
C ILE A 24 -2.49 -10.15 -25.94
N LYS A 25 -1.67 -11.19 -25.92
CA LYS A 25 -1.62 -12.20 -26.98
C LYS A 25 -2.96 -12.94 -27.11
N CYS A 26 -3.57 -13.33 -26.00
CA CYS A 26 -4.87 -13.98 -26.01
C CYS A 26 -5.96 -13.06 -26.58
N ILE A 27 -6.00 -11.80 -26.19
CA ILE A 27 -6.95 -10.81 -26.71
C ILE A 27 -6.77 -10.64 -28.23
N LYS A 28 -5.53 -10.46 -28.72
CA LYS A 28 -5.25 -10.34 -30.17
C LYS A 28 -5.70 -11.56 -30.95
N ASN A 29 -5.66 -12.74 -30.34
CA ASN A 29 -6.08 -14.01 -30.95
C ASN A 29 -7.56 -14.34 -30.67
N LYS A 30 -8.34 -13.42 -30.11
CA LYS A 30 -9.77 -13.58 -29.75
C LYS A 30 -10.06 -14.73 -28.76
N LYS A 31 -9.07 -15.10 -27.95
CA LYS A 31 -9.17 -16.11 -26.89
C LYS A 31 -9.55 -15.46 -25.55
N LEU A 32 -10.79 -14.96 -25.46
CA LEU A 32 -11.22 -14.11 -24.33
C LEU A 32 -11.27 -14.88 -23.01
N ASP A 33 -11.74 -16.13 -22.99
CA ASP A 33 -11.82 -16.93 -21.77
C ASP A 33 -10.41 -17.22 -21.18
N GLU A 34 -9.43 -17.51 -22.05
CA GLU A 34 -8.04 -17.68 -21.64
C GLU A 34 -7.46 -16.36 -21.09
N ALA A 35 -7.75 -15.22 -21.72
CA ALA A 35 -7.34 -13.91 -21.23
C ALA A 35 -7.94 -13.59 -19.85
N LEU A 36 -9.20 -13.91 -19.63
CA LEU A 36 -9.86 -13.73 -18.33
C LEU A 36 -9.23 -14.61 -17.24
N SER A 37 -8.95 -15.88 -17.55
CA SER A 37 -8.28 -16.79 -16.63
C SER A 37 -6.88 -16.29 -16.24
N LEU A 38 -6.08 -15.82 -17.21
CA LEU A 38 -4.76 -15.24 -16.94
C LEU A 38 -4.85 -13.94 -16.13
N ASN A 39 -5.89 -13.14 -16.32
CA ASN A 39 -6.11 -11.94 -15.50
C ASN A 39 -6.42 -12.29 -14.04
N GLU A 40 -7.19 -13.34 -13.77
CA GLU A 40 -7.43 -13.81 -12.41
C GLU A 40 -6.14 -14.37 -11.77
N GLU A 41 -5.31 -15.07 -12.51
CA GLU A 41 -3.99 -15.51 -12.07
C GLU A 41 -3.09 -14.31 -11.73
N MET A 42 -3.08 -13.28 -12.57
CA MET A 42 -2.33 -12.04 -12.32
C MET A 42 -2.79 -11.33 -11.05
N LYS A 43 -4.09 -11.27 -10.76
CA LYS A 43 -4.61 -10.71 -9.52
C LYS A 43 -4.12 -11.49 -8.29
N LYS A 44 -4.16 -12.82 -8.34
CA LYS A 44 -3.65 -13.68 -7.26
C LYS A 44 -2.16 -13.47 -7.02
N THR A 45 -1.37 -13.41 -8.08
CA THR A 45 0.08 -13.15 -7.98
C THR A 45 0.36 -11.79 -7.36
N ARG A 46 -0.37 -10.75 -7.75
CA ARG A 46 -0.22 -9.40 -7.19
C ARG A 46 -0.49 -9.34 -5.70
N ILE A 47 -1.53 -10.02 -5.22
CA ILE A 47 -1.83 -10.00 -3.78
C ILE A 47 -0.75 -10.74 -2.97
N ILE A 48 -0.21 -11.84 -3.50
CA ILE A 48 0.89 -12.56 -2.87
C ILE A 48 2.12 -11.67 -2.74
N LEU A 49 2.50 -10.97 -3.80
CA LEU A 49 3.63 -10.03 -3.80
C LEU A 49 3.42 -8.86 -2.85
N HIS A 50 2.21 -8.30 -2.83
CA HIS A 50 1.84 -7.24 -1.90
C HIS A 50 1.92 -7.72 -0.45
N ASP A 51 1.36 -8.88 -0.15
CA ASP A 51 1.38 -9.45 1.20
C ASP A 51 2.82 -9.71 1.65
N TYR A 52 3.65 -10.30 0.79
CA TYR A 52 5.06 -10.52 1.08
C TYR A 52 5.80 -9.22 1.39
N PHE A 53 5.58 -8.18 0.60
CA PHE A 53 6.17 -6.87 0.83
C PHE A 53 5.69 -6.24 2.15
N ALA A 54 4.36 -6.26 2.39
CA ALA A 54 3.77 -5.69 3.60
C ALA A 54 4.23 -6.44 4.86
N ASP A 55 4.29 -7.78 4.81
CA ASP A 55 4.80 -8.62 5.88
C ASP A 55 6.29 -8.29 6.16
N SER A 56 7.11 -8.20 5.12
CA SER A 56 8.54 -7.89 5.24
C SER A 56 8.79 -6.51 5.87
N CYS A 57 8.06 -5.49 5.41
CA CYS A 57 8.12 -4.16 6.00
C CYS A 57 7.69 -4.16 7.47
N THR A 58 6.59 -4.86 7.78
CA THR A 58 6.07 -4.95 9.14
C THR A 58 7.09 -5.56 10.09
N VAL A 59 7.67 -6.70 9.71
CA VAL A 59 8.68 -7.39 10.52
C VAL A 59 9.95 -6.54 10.69
N LEU A 60 10.43 -5.92 9.60
CA LEU A 60 11.63 -5.08 9.65
C LEU A 60 11.43 -3.86 10.57
N TRP A 61 10.32 -3.15 10.42
CA TRP A 61 10.04 -1.96 11.23
C TRP A 61 9.78 -2.32 12.70
N SER A 62 9.11 -3.45 12.95
CA SER A 62 8.95 -3.99 14.31
C SER A 62 10.30 -4.35 14.92
N TRP A 63 11.20 -4.96 14.14
CA TRP A 63 12.54 -5.29 14.59
C TRP A 63 13.35 -4.03 14.98
N VAL A 64 13.26 -2.96 14.20
CA VAL A 64 13.90 -1.68 14.53
C VAL A 64 13.38 -1.15 15.87
N GLY A 65 12.07 -1.10 16.05
CA GLY A 65 11.46 -0.64 17.30
C GLY A 65 11.87 -1.49 18.52
N ASP A 66 11.86 -2.81 18.37
CA ASP A 66 12.20 -3.76 19.45
C ASP A 66 13.69 -3.72 19.84
N ASN A 67 14.60 -3.62 18.86
CA ASN A 67 16.02 -3.80 19.10
C ASN A 67 16.81 -2.49 19.19
N LEU A 68 16.32 -1.42 18.56
CA LEU A 68 16.98 -0.12 18.53
C LEU A 68 16.18 0.97 19.25
N GLY A 69 14.93 0.71 19.59
CA GLY A 69 14.02 1.63 20.25
C GLY A 69 13.08 2.35 19.28
N GLU A 70 11.95 2.81 19.81
CA GLU A 70 10.91 3.48 19.01
C GLU A 70 11.39 4.81 18.40
N ASP A 71 12.34 5.50 19.03
CA ASP A 71 12.91 6.73 18.49
C ASP A 71 13.68 6.48 17.17
N MET A 72 14.32 5.31 17.05
CA MET A 72 15.00 4.91 15.80
C MET A 72 14.06 4.60 14.65
N VAL A 73 12.79 4.33 14.93
CA VAL A 73 11.76 4.17 13.90
C VAL A 73 11.50 5.51 13.21
N GLU A 74 11.48 6.60 13.95
CA GLU A 74 11.37 7.95 13.38
C GLU A 74 12.57 8.25 12.48
N ASP A 75 13.79 8.04 12.95
CA ASP A 75 15.02 8.28 12.19
C ASP A 75 15.04 7.45 10.90
N MET A 76 14.62 6.18 10.97
CA MET A 76 14.49 5.31 9.81
C MET A 76 13.52 5.89 8.77
N PHE A 77 12.33 6.37 9.19
CA PHE A 77 11.36 6.94 8.25
C PHE A 77 11.82 8.27 7.68
N ARG A 78 12.51 9.11 8.44
CA ARG A 78 13.15 10.33 7.93
C ARG A 78 14.18 10.01 6.85
N TYR A 79 15.01 9.00 7.08
CA TYR A 79 15.97 8.52 6.10
C TYR A 79 15.28 7.98 4.84
N ILE A 80 14.25 7.14 4.98
CA ILE A 80 13.47 6.62 3.85
C ILE A 80 12.85 7.76 3.04
N PHE A 81 12.29 8.77 3.71
CA PHE A 81 11.70 9.93 3.05
C PHE A 81 12.74 10.67 2.21
N ASP A 82 13.86 11.01 2.79
CA ASP A 82 14.93 11.75 2.12
C ASP A 82 15.49 11.00 0.91
N GLN A 83 15.66 9.68 1.03
CA GLN A 83 16.27 8.88 -0.03
C GLN A 83 15.30 8.46 -1.15
N SER A 84 14.00 8.39 -0.88
CA SER A 84 13.04 7.84 -1.85
C SER A 84 11.74 8.64 -2.01
N ALA A 85 11.02 8.89 -0.93
CA ALA A 85 9.68 9.46 -1.00
C ALA A 85 9.66 10.96 -1.33
N LYS A 86 10.65 11.72 -0.85
CA LYS A 86 10.75 13.18 -1.03
C LYS A 86 10.61 13.61 -2.48
N ARG A 87 11.25 12.90 -3.39
CA ARG A 87 11.17 13.22 -4.84
C ARG A 87 9.75 13.08 -5.40
N GLN A 88 9.02 12.05 -4.99
CA GLN A 88 7.63 11.86 -5.43
C GLN A 88 6.72 12.93 -4.84
N VAL A 89 6.87 13.21 -3.54
CA VAL A 89 6.13 14.27 -2.84
C VAL A 89 6.43 15.62 -3.47
N TYR A 90 7.68 15.93 -3.77
CA TYR A 90 8.09 17.18 -4.40
C TYR A 90 7.41 17.41 -5.76
N ASN A 91 7.35 16.38 -6.60
CA ASN A 91 6.68 16.48 -7.89
C ASN A 91 5.17 16.75 -7.74
N THR A 92 4.53 16.12 -6.75
CA THR A 92 3.12 16.33 -6.44
C THR A 92 2.87 17.71 -5.84
N ALA A 93 3.79 18.20 -4.99
CA ALA A 93 3.73 19.51 -4.35
C ALA A 93 3.65 20.66 -5.37
N GLY A 94 4.47 20.59 -6.40
CA GLY A 94 4.49 21.62 -7.46
C GLY A 94 3.15 21.75 -8.17
N LEU A 95 2.51 20.62 -8.48
CA LEU A 95 1.20 20.57 -9.12
C LEU A 95 0.08 21.06 -8.18
N ASN A 96 0.14 20.71 -6.91
CA ASN A 96 -0.85 21.13 -5.91
C ASN A 96 -0.89 22.66 -5.72
N ARG A 97 0.23 23.35 -5.89
CA ARG A 97 0.26 24.83 -5.81
C ARG A 97 -0.52 25.49 -6.94
N ILE A 98 -0.59 24.86 -8.12
CA ILE A 98 -1.22 25.43 -9.31
C ILE A 98 -2.69 25.00 -9.42
N TYR A 99 -2.98 23.74 -9.14
CA TYR A 99 -4.31 23.15 -9.26
C TYR A 99 -4.64 22.28 -8.03
N PRO A 100 -4.75 22.86 -6.82
CA PRO A 100 -4.78 22.08 -5.60
C PRO A 100 -5.90 21.04 -5.57
N ARG A 101 -7.13 21.45 -5.85
CA ARG A 101 -8.29 20.56 -5.77
C ARG A 101 -8.27 19.45 -6.83
N LEU A 102 -8.05 19.82 -8.09
CA LEU A 102 -8.03 18.86 -9.20
C LEU A 102 -6.87 17.87 -9.06
N THR A 103 -5.69 18.37 -8.75
CA THR A 103 -4.47 17.56 -8.64
C THR A 103 -4.57 16.60 -7.46
N THR A 104 -4.99 17.09 -6.30
CA THR A 104 -5.18 16.26 -5.11
C THR A 104 -6.23 15.18 -5.37
N GLY A 105 -7.39 15.54 -5.91
CA GLY A 105 -8.44 14.57 -6.22
C GLY A 105 -7.98 13.49 -7.20
N LEU A 106 -7.34 13.86 -8.30
CA LEU A 106 -6.89 12.90 -9.32
C LEU A 106 -5.72 12.03 -8.85
N ILE A 107 -4.71 12.60 -8.20
CA ILE A 107 -3.53 11.87 -7.74
C ILE A 107 -3.95 10.91 -6.62
N ALA A 108 -4.69 11.40 -5.63
CA ALA A 108 -5.17 10.57 -4.55
C ALA A 108 -6.11 9.47 -5.05
N ALA A 109 -7.08 9.78 -5.92
CA ALA A 109 -7.96 8.77 -6.51
C ALA A 109 -7.17 7.71 -7.28
N THR A 110 -6.14 8.11 -8.04
CA THR A 110 -5.31 7.16 -8.79
C THR A 110 -4.48 6.28 -7.87
N ALA A 111 -3.82 6.87 -6.86
CA ALA A 111 -3.03 6.14 -5.88
C ALA A 111 -3.89 5.14 -5.10
N TRP A 112 -5.02 5.58 -4.58
CA TRP A 112 -5.89 4.73 -3.77
C TRP A 112 -6.63 3.68 -4.59
N ARG A 113 -7.04 4.01 -5.83
CA ARG A 113 -7.56 3.00 -6.76
C ARG A 113 -6.52 1.93 -7.06
N SER A 114 -5.27 2.32 -7.29
CA SER A 114 -4.19 1.36 -7.51
C SER A 114 -3.95 0.50 -6.27
N HIS A 115 -4.00 1.10 -5.08
CA HIS A 115 -3.87 0.38 -3.82
C HIS A 115 -5.04 -0.58 -3.59
N SER A 116 -6.28 -0.23 -3.98
CA SER A 116 -7.44 -1.11 -3.88
C SER A 116 -7.36 -2.34 -4.77
N CYS A 117 -6.51 -2.33 -5.81
CA CYS A 117 -6.27 -3.52 -6.62
C CYS A 117 -5.65 -4.68 -5.83
N PHE A 118 -5.08 -4.41 -4.67
CA PHE A 118 -4.59 -5.43 -3.74
C PHE A 118 -5.72 -6.03 -2.86
N GLY A 119 -6.92 -5.51 -2.97
CA GLY A 119 -8.11 -6.00 -2.27
C GLY A 119 -8.72 -7.25 -2.86
N TYR A 120 -7.90 -8.23 -3.27
CA TYR A 120 -8.33 -9.52 -3.80
C TYR A 120 -8.18 -10.62 -2.74
N GLY A 121 -8.98 -11.67 -2.83
CA GLY A 121 -8.91 -12.82 -1.94
C GLY A 121 -9.86 -12.73 -0.75
N GLU A 122 -9.47 -13.29 0.39
CA GLU A 122 -10.34 -13.48 1.55
C GLU A 122 -10.82 -12.15 2.19
N HIS A 123 -9.96 -11.13 2.15
CA HIS A 123 -10.25 -9.81 2.72
C HIS A 123 -10.12 -8.72 1.63
N PRO A 124 -11.06 -8.64 0.68
CA PRO A 124 -10.97 -7.68 -0.42
C PRO A 124 -11.19 -6.25 0.08
N ALA A 125 -10.26 -5.37 -0.24
CA ALA A 125 -10.44 -3.95 0.02
C ALA A 125 -11.52 -3.36 -0.88
N LYS A 126 -12.38 -2.53 -0.30
CA LYS A 126 -13.36 -1.74 -1.05
C LYS A 126 -12.98 -0.28 -0.98
N PHE A 127 -12.89 0.34 -2.14
CA PHE A 127 -12.57 1.75 -2.26
C PHE A 127 -13.79 2.55 -2.71
N LYS A 128 -14.06 3.64 -1.99
CA LYS A 128 -15.11 4.59 -2.33
C LYS A 128 -14.56 6.00 -2.19
N MET A 129 -14.86 6.87 -3.13
CA MET A 129 -14.58 8.30 -3.07
C MET A 129 -15.89 9.07 -3.02
N THR A 130 -15.95 10.08 -2.19
CA THR A 130 -17.04 11.08 -2.14
C THR A 130 -16.44 12.47 -2.24
N GLU A 131 -17.22 13.42 -2.75
CA GLU A 131 -16.86 14.82 -2.88
C GLU A 131 -18.00 15.68 -2.32
N ASP A 132 -17.65 16.73 -1.59
CA ASP A 132 -18.52 17.83 -1.22
C ASP A 132 -17.89 19.18 -1.65
N GLU A 133 -18.45 20.30 -1.24
CA GLU A 133 -17.98 21.62 -1.64
C GLU A 133 -16.55 21.94 -1.10
N GLU A 134 -16.16 21.32 0.00
CA GLU A 134 -14.90 21.58 0.69
C GLU A 134 -13.81 20.56 0.40
N LYS A 135 -14.17 19.27 0.27
CA LYS A 135 -13.20 18.17 0.30
C LYS A 135 -13.57 16.95 -0.53
N PHE A 136 -12.55 16.15 -0.81
CA PHE A 136 -12.70 14.76 -1.21
C PHE A 136 -12.52 13.85 0.03
N THR A 137 -13.34 12.82 0.13
CA THR A 137 -13.18 11.81 1.18
C THR A 137 -13.00 10.45 0.54
N PHE A 138 -11.92 9.77 0.91
CA PHE A 138 -11.57 8.44 0.42
C PHE A 138 -11.81 7.42 1.53
N HIS A 139 -12.63 6.42 1.24
CA HIS A 139 -12.93 5.33 2.14
C HIS A 139 -12.32 4.04 1.59
N MET A 140 -11.50 3.38 2.36
CA MET A 140 -11.00 2.05 2.04
C MET A 140 -11.28 1.11 3.20
N HIS A 141 -12.13 0.12 3.00
CA HIS A 141 -12.53 -0.81 4.06
C HIS A 141 -12.69 -2.24 3.53
N PRO A 142 -11.96 -3.21 4.12
CA PRO A 142 -10.77 -2.97 4.94
C PRO A 142 -9.66 -2.28 4.13
N CYS A 143 -8.70 -1.64 4.80
CA CYS A 143 -7.50 -1.15 4.14
C CYS A 143 -6.75 -2.34 3.53
N ALA A 144 -6.31 -2.17 2.28
CA ALA A 144 -5.67 -3.24 1.50
C ALA A 144 -4.33 -3.73 2.09
N SER A 145 -3.71 -2.96 2.98
CA SER A 145 -2.43 -3.31 3.61
C SER A 145 -2.58 -3.44 5.13
N GLY A 146 -2.65 -2.34 5.87
CA GLY A 146 -2.61 -2.37 7.34
C GLY A 146 -3.74 -3.20 7.98
N ALA A 147 -5.00 -3.00 7.54
CA ALA A 147 -6.11 -3.80 8.04
C ALA A 147 -6.01 -5.26 7.58
N ARG A 148 -5.53 -5.51 6.35
CA ARG A 148 -5.29 -6.86 5.85
C ARG A 148 -4.22 -7.60 6.64
N LEU A 149 -3.12 -6.93 7.03
CA LEU A 149 -2.11 -7.50 7.94
C LEU A 149 -2.74 -7.94 9.26
N TRP A 150 -3.58 -7.09 9.84
CA TRP A 150 -4.29 -7.40 11.06
C TRP A 150 -5.20 -8.60 10.92
N LEU A 151 -6.05 -8.63 9.89
CA LEU A 151 -6.97 -9.72 9.61
C LEU A 151 -6.26 -11.05 9.31
N ARG A 152 -5.03 -11.01 8.82
CA ARG A 152 -4.18 -12.18 8.60
C ARG A 152 -3.39 -12.61 9.84
N GLY A 153 -3.61 -11.96 11.00
CA GLY A 153 -2.97 -12.29 12.26
C GLY A 153 -1.50 -11.87 12.37
N MET A 154 -1.03 -10.88 11.59
CA MET A 154 0.37 -10.44 11.60
C MET A 154 0.83 -9.96 12.99
N TYR A 155 -0.09 -9.45 13.81
CA TYR A 155 0.19 -8.92 15.15
C TYR A 155 -0.08 -9.93 16.28
N GLU A 156 -0.40 -11.18 15.95
CA GLU A 156 -0.51 -12.25 16.92
C GLU A 156 0.88 -12.69 17.45
N PRO A 157 0.96 -13.25 18.66
CA PRO A 157 2.21 -13.72 19.22
C PRO A 157 2.97 -14.66 18.27
N GLY A 158 4.26 -14.40 18.08
CA GLY A 158 5.12 -15.22 17.21
C GLY A 158 5.05 -14.93 15.71
N ARG A 159 4.24 -13.95 15.27
CA ARG A 159 4.11 -13.59 13.84
C ARG A 159 5.05 -12.47 13.39
N GLY A 160 5.72 -11.81 14.31
CA GLY A 160 6.77 -10.82 14.04
C GLY A 160 6.29 -9.39 13.85
N GLY A 161 5.01 -9.13 13.65
CA GLY A 161 4.45 -7.77 13.67
C GLY A 161 4.26 -7.30 15.11
N LYS A 162 4.56 -6.02 15.36
CA LYS A 162 4.48 -5.39 16.69
C LYS A 162 3.60 -4.15 16.67
N LEU A 163 3.16 -3.79 17.86
CA LEU A 163 2.43 -2.57 18.15
C LEU A 163 3.32 -1.63 18.96
N THR A 164 3.11 -0.32 18.84
CA THR A 164 3.87 0.67 19.59
C THR A 164 3.64 0.50 21.10
N GLU A 165 4.71 0.61 21.90
CA GLU A 165 4.63 0.57 23.36
C GLU A 165 4.21 1.91 23.96
N LYS A 166 4.57 2.99 23.26
CA LYS A 166 4.28 4.36 23.69
C LYS A 166 3.37 5.06 22.70
N ALA A 167 2.73 6.13 23.15
CA ALA A 167 2.02 7.07 22.30
C ALA A 167 3.01 8.10 21.76
N HIS A 168 3.08 8.21 20.44
CA HIS A 168 3.91 9.18 19.72
C HIS A 168 3.04 10.06 18.82
N GLY A 169 3.52 11.23 18.40
CA GLY A 169 2.85 12.03 17.39
C GLY A 169 2.64 11.26 16.10
N TRP A 170 3.63 10.49 15.68
CA TRP A 170 3.57 9.65 14.49
C TRP A 170 2.75 8.36 14.64
N SER A 171 2.31 8.01 15.84
CA SER A 171 1.30 6.97 16.06
C SER A 171 -0.09 7.56 16.35
N PHE A 172 -0.32 8.82 15.94
CA PHE A 172 -1.55 9.56 16.20
C PHE A 172 -1.92 9.64 17.69
N ASN A 173 -0.90 9.82 18.55
CA ASN A 173 -0.99 9.82 20.01
C ASN A 173 -1.60 8.53 20.61
N ARG A 174 -1.35 7.39 19.96
CA ARG A 174 -1.82 6.08 20.42
C ARG A 174 -0.64 5.16 20.74
N LYS A 175 -0.75 4.44 21.83
CA LYS A 175 -0.03 3.20 22.04
C LYS A 175 -0.79 2.05 21.38
N ASP A 176 -0.18 0.90 21.29
CA ASP A 176 -0.74 -0.29 20.64
C ASP A 176 -1.12 -0.02 19.17
N PHE A 177 -0.37 0.89 18.51
CA PHE A 177 -0.57 1.24 17.12
C PHE A 177 0.32 0.39 16.22
N PRO A 178 -0.20 -0.22 15.12
CA PRO A 178 0.57 -1.10 14.27
C PRO A 178 1.78 -0.41 13.63
N TYR A 179 2.98 -0.95 13.79
CA TYR A 179 4.19 -0.38 13.20
C TYR A 179 4.07 -0.17 11.69
N TYR A 180 3.42 -1.10 11.00
CA TYR A 180 3.18 -0.91 9.56
C TYR A 180 2.42 0.38 9.25
N CYS A 181 1.42 0.74 10.05
CA CYS A 181 0.55 1.89 9.77
C CYS A 181 1.22 3.25 10.01
N ILE A 182 2.36 3.29 10.72
CA ILE A 182 3.06 4.56 11.00
C ILE A 182 3.65 5.22 9.75
N HIS A 183 3.91 4.45 8.66
CA HIS A 183 4.32 5.05 7.40
C HIS A 183 3.30 6.07 6.87
N SER A 184 2.03 5.90 7.22
CA SER A 184 0.97 6.83 6.82
C SER A 184 1.15 8.19 7.47
N ALA A 185 1.48 8.24 8.78
CA ALA A 185 1.78 9.48 9.47
C ALA A 185 3.06 10.14 8.92
N PHE A 186 4.15 9.39 8.81
CA PHE A 186 5.41 9.94 8.36
C PHE A 186 5.38 10.41 6.91
N LEU A 187 5.02 9.53 5.98
CA LEU A 187 5.18 9.80 4.55
C LEU A 187 4.07 10.68 3.96
N ASN A 188 2.93 10.82 4.64
CA ASN A 188 1.80 11.57 4.10
C ASN A 188 1.44 12.81 4.91
N GLU A 189 1.84 12.90 6.17
CA GLU A 189 1.51 14.03 7.02
C GLU A 189 2.75 14.74 7.55
N ILE A 190 3.54 14.11 8.43
CA ILE A 190 4.60 14.78 9.19
C ILE A 190 5.70 15.31 8.27
N LEU A 191 6.35 14.42 7.52
CA LEU A 191 7.50 14.80 6.70
C LEU A 191 7.13 15.71 5.51
N PRO A 192 6.01 15.49 4.81
CA PRO A 192 5.55 16.47 3.82
C PRO A 192 5.23 17.84 4.41
N TYR A 193 4.64 17.88 5.61
CA TYR A 193 4.36 19.16 6.28
C TYR A 193 5.64 19.88 6.69
N GLU A 194 6.59 19.20 7.29
CA GLU A 194 7.90 19.75 7.67
C GLU A 194 8.68 20.28 6.46
N GLU A 195 8.67 19.56 5.35
CA GLU A 195 9.45 19.90 4.15
C GLU A 195 8.77 20.93 3.25
N PHE A 196 7.44 20.84 3.09
CA PHE A 196 6.70 21.60 2.08
C PHE A 196 5.61 22.52 2.66
N GLY A 197 5.32 22.41 3.96
CA GLY A 197 4.31 23.20 4.65
C GLY A 197 2.87 22.78 4.36
N TYR A 198 2.63 21.56 3.84
CA TYR A 198 1.30 21.03 3.63
C TYR A 198 1.27 19.49 3.78
N LEU A 199 0.10 18.96 4.12
CA LEU A 199 -0.14 17.52 4.22
C LEU A 199 -0.41 16.95 2.82
N MET A 200 0.12 15.75 2.54
CA MET A 200 -0.27 15.04 1.31
C MET A 200 -1.73 14.65 1.37
N TRP A 201 -2.11 13.97 2.45
CA TRP A 201 -3.48 13.64 2.83
C TRP A 201 -3.54 13.30 4.32
N PRO A 202 -4.42 13.97 5.07
CA PRO A 202 -4.62 13.64 6.48
C PRO A 202 -5.41 12.34 6.64
N PHE A 203 -4.98 11.52 7.58
CA PHE A 203 -5.65 10.27 7.92
C PHE A 203 -6.65 10.47 9.07
N LEU A 204 -7.84 9.95 8.90
CA LEU A 204 -8.83 9.86 9.97
C LEU A 204 -8.98 8.40 10.40
N PHE A 205 -8.36 8.03 11.50
CA PHE A 205 -8.55 6.72 12.12
C PHE A 205 -9.71 6.77 13.10
N LYS A 206 -10.80 6.05 12.84
CA LYS A 206 -11.84 5.80 13.82
C LYS A 206 -11.44 4.63 14.72
N LEU A 207 -11.75 4.74 16.02
CA LEU A 207 -11.20 3.95 17.13
C LEU A 207 -11.44 2.42 17.05
N PHE A 208 -12.37 1.93 16.23
CA PHE A 208 -12.70 0.50 16.13
C PHE A 208 -13.01 0.00 14.72
N ASP A 209 -13.03 0.89 13.75
CA ASP A 209 -13.12 0.49 12.35
C ASP A 209 -11.74 0.64 11.73
N PHE A 210 -11.17 -0.40 11.17
CA PHE A 210 -10.00 -0.36 10.30
C PHE A 210 -10.32 0.41 9.00
N LEU A 211 -11.10 1.48 9.14
CA LEU A 211 -11.48 2.42 8.11
C LEU A 211 -10.42 3.51 8.03
N THR A 212 -9.66 3.51 6.98
CA THR A 212 -8.87 4.67 6.61
C THR A 212 -9.81 5.65 5.92
N ILE A 213 -10.22 6.71 6.60
CA ILE A 213 -10.94 7.84 6.01
C ILE A 213 -9.90 8.92 5.76
N LEU A 214 -9.74 9.32 4.52
CA LEU A 214 -8.87 10.39 4.10
C LEU A 214 -9.74 11.61 3.80
N GLN A 215 -9.46 12.75 4.41
CA GLN A 215 -10.11 14.02 4.11
C GLN A 215 -9.10 14.98 3.49
N PHE A 216 -9.51 15.69 2.44
CA PHE A 216 -8.74 16.73 1.76
C PHE A 216 -9.57 18.01 1.78
N HIS A 217 -8.95 19.10 2.19
CA HIS A 217 -9.49 20.46 2.14
C HIS A 217 -8.92 21.22 0.96
#